data_b14acc2923abc92d44305c59054a0183
#
_entry.id   b14acc2923abc92d44305c59054a0183
#
_cell.length_a   1.000
_cell.length_b   1.000
_cell.length_c   1.000
_cell.angle_alpha   90.00
_cell.angle_beta   90.00
_cell.angle_gamma   90.00
#
_symmetry.space_group_name_H-M   'P 1'
#
loop_
_entity.id
_entity.type
_entity.pdbx_description
1 polymer ?
#
loop_
_entity_poly.entity_id
_entity_poly.type
_entity_poly.pdbx_seq_one_letter_code
_entity_poly.pdbx_strand_id
1 'polypeptide(L)'
;PRSTLFPYRRSSDLPILYLLFGINRVRARAQRDYHAKINRESLQTIPDPEGTSFRPLSNIGEVLTRKGLSACSDLQVYENGETLYPAMLEAIGNARDRVLLASYIFDNDATGLEIAHALAAAKARGVQVKVILDGMGEMMSFPRIGGKLRKLGIEFHRFNPLHIIPPSLNINMRNHRKLMIADGLLAFTGGQNIGNRHLASRLDNPHRVLDIHFALQGKIVDELEWAFWQDWHFCSQDRDVHQFRGTNINKPDSPIWSRLILDGPNKDLDKLSHLINGVVSAANHQILIMTPYFLPTFDLIGALIAARMRGLTVRILLPGHNNIKPAHWAAQNSIRQLLEADIDIRYLPAPFVHSKLFLIDDYYAMIGSANIDPRSLRLNYELGVELFSHDVNTRLSNYVNAMSQTATPVTLAHINNRSLPVKLRDALAWLFSPYL
;
A
#
# COMPACT_ATOMS: atom_id res chain seq x y z
N PRO A 1 11.79 -27.36 -14.31
CA PRO A 1 11.16 -26.13 -14.68
C PRO A 1 12.16 -25.02 -14.48
N ARG A 2 12.65 -24.52 -15.58
CA ARG A 2 13.67 -23.49 -15.63
C ARG A 2 13.04 -22.19 -15.14
N SER A 3 13.53 -21.70 -14.00
CA SER A 3 13.34 -20.33 -13.60
C SER A 3 13.84 -19.45 -14.75
N THR A 4 12.90 -18.79 -15.43
CA THR A 4 13.24 -17.79 -16.42
C THR A 4 14.02 -16.70 -15.71
N LEU A 5 15.27 -16.70 -15.99
CA LEU A 5 16.28 -15.78 -15.56
C LEU A 5 15.86 -14.35 -15.89
N PHE A 6 15.95 -13.49 -14.90
CA PHE A 6 15.96 -12.06 -15.08
C PHE A 6 16.98 -11.67 -16.13
N PRO A 7 16.59 -10.97 -17.22
CA PRO A 7 17.53 -10.50 -18.22
C PRO A 7 18.47 -9.40 -17.72
N TYR A 8 18.34 -8.96 -16.46
CA TYR A 8 19.19 -7.95 -15.86
C TYR A 8 19.82 -8.42 -14.55
N ARG A 9 20.66 -9.44 -14.63
CA ARG A 9 21.79 -9.52 -13.68
C ARG A 9 22.76 -8.40 -14.07
N ARG A 10 22.63 -7.25 -13.41
CA ARG A 10 23.72 -6.28 -13.44
C ARG A 10 24.92 -6.94 -12.78
N SER A 11 26.04 -6.98 -13.48
CA SER A 11 27.34 -7.45 -13.01
C SER A 11 27.90 -6.68 -11.80
N SER A 12 27.13 -5.72 -11.29
CA SER A 12 27.44 -4.86 -10.15
C SER A 12 26.85 -5.34 -8.81
N ASP A 13 26.15 -6.48 -8.78
CA ASP A 13 25.77 -7.11 -7.51
C ASP A 13 27.04 -7.64 -6.85
N LEU A 14 27.72 -6.77 -6.11
CA LEU A 14 28.85 -7.17 -5.30
C LEU A 14 28.43 -8.38 -4.47
N PRO A 15 29.21 -9.47 -4.44
CA PRO A 15 28.86 -10.71 -3.73
C PRO A 15 28.43 -10.48 -2.29
N ILE A 16 29.01 -9.47 -1.62
CA ILE A 16 28.67 -9.06 -0.25
C ILE A 16 27.25 -8.46 -0.18
N LEU A 17 26.88 -7.57 -1.11
CA LEU A 17 25.52 -7.01 -1.17
C LEU A 17 24.51 -8.11 -1.51
N TYR A 18 24.84 -9.04 -2.39
CA TYR A 18 23.99 -10.20 -2.67
C TYR A 18 23.82 -11.10 -1.44
N LEU A 19 24.88 -11.35 -0.66
CA LEU A 19 24.81 -12.13 0.57
C LEU A 19 23.97 -11.43 1.66
N LEU A 20 24.04 -10.11 1.75
CA LEU A 20 23.35 -9.32 2.78
C LEU A 20 21.90 -8.97 2.39
N PHE A 21 21.68 -8.67 1.10
CA PHE A 21 20.42 -8.09 0.61
C PHE A 21 19.79 -8.83 -0.57
N GLY A 22 20.39 -9.96 -0.99
CA GLY A 22 19.96 -10.67 -2.20
C GLY A 22 18.49 -11.06 -2.18
N ILE A 23 17.73 -10.55 -3.14
CA ILE A 23 16.29 -10.75 -3.29
C ILE A 23 15.90 -12.24 -3.23
N ASN A 24 16.66 -13.10 -3.88
CA ASN A 24 16.39 -14.54 -3.90
C ASN A 24 16.49 -15.21 -2.52
N ARG A 25 17.38 -14.74 -1.66
CA ARG A 25 17.56 -15.25 -0.30
C ARG A 25 16.40 -14.82 0.61
N VAL A 26 15.98 -13.56 0.47
CA VAL A 26 14.82 -12.99 1.14
C VAL A 26 13.56 -13.76 0.73
N ARG A 27 13.38 -13.98 -0.59
CA ARG A 27 12.26 -14.74 -1.15
C ARG A 27 12.20 -16.18 -0.66
N ALA A 28 13.33 -16.91 -0.65
CA ALA A 28 13.38 -18.28 -0.18
C ALA A 28 13.03 -18.41 1.32
N ARG A 29 13.38 -17.40 2.13
CA ARG A 29 12.98 -17.34 3.53
C ARG A 29 11.48 -17.08 3.67
N ALA A 30 10.94 -16.06 2.99
CA ALA A 30 9.54 -15.72 3.01
C ALA A 30 8.65 -16.90 2.57
N GLN A 31 9.06 -17.65 1.54
CA GLN A 31 8.34 -18.82 1.08
C GLN A 31 8.31 -19.96 2.11
N ARG A 32 9.36 -20.12 2.91
CA ARG A 32 9.42 -21.15 3.96
C ARG A 32 8.60 -20.77 5.19
N ASP A 33 8.68 -19.51 5.59
CA ASP A 33 8.12 -19.05 6.85
C ASP A 33 6.62 -18.71 6.75
N TYR A 34 6.10 -18.49 5.53
CA TYR A 34 4.72 -18.04 5.30
C TYR A 34 3.76 -19.21 4.95
N HIS A 35 3.76 -20.24 5.76
CA HIS A 35 2.88 -21.42 5.60
C HIS A 35 1.71 -21.47 6.60
N ALA A 36 1.09 -20.34 6.91
CA ALA A 36 -0.14 -20.35 7.70
C ALA A 36 -1.25 -21.07 6.92
N LYS A 37 -1.62 -22.24 7.41
CA LYS A 37 -2.80 -23.01 6.93
C LYS A 37 -4.06 -22.33 7.47
N ILE A 38 -4.47 -21.23 6.84
CA ILE A 38 -5.80 -20.68 7.10
C ILE A 38 -6.77 -21.39 6.15
N ASN A 39 -7.82 -21.98 6.71
CA ASN A 39 -8.86 -22.63 5.93
C ASN A 39 -9.58 -21.57 5.09
N ARG A 40 -9.42 -21.63 3.75
CA ARG A 40 -10.01 -20.68 2.78
C ARG A 40 -11.47 -21.00 2.43
N GLU A 41 -12.01 -22.13 2.92
CA GLU A 41 -13.34 -22.61 2.51
C GLU A 41 -14.49 -21.65 2.89
N SER A 42 -14.22 -20.66 3.76
CA SER A 42 -15.22 -19.67 4.19
C SER A 42 -15.29 -18.40 3.33
N LEU A 43 -14.31 -18.14 2.47
CA LEU A 43 -14.32 -16.94 1.63
C LEU A 43 -15.17 -17.17 0.37
N GLN A 44 -16.45 -16.86 0.45
CA GLN A 44 -17.33 -16.86 -0.71
C GLN A 44 -17.11 -15.58 -1.51
N THR A 45 -16.57 -15.71 -2.72
CA THR A 45 -16.49 -14.61 -3.68
C THR A 45 -17.63 -14.72 -4.67
N ILE A 46 -18.17 -13.58 -5.07
CA ILE A 46 -19.24 -13.52 -6.08
C ILE A 46 -18.56 -13.48 -7.45
N PRO A 47 -19.02 -14.29 -8.43
CA PRO A 47 -18.54 -14.17 -9.81
C PRO A 47 -18.74 -12.76 -10.34
N ASP A 48 -17.84 -12.30 -11.21
CA ASP A 48 -17.99 -11.01 -11.86
C ASP A 48 -19.34 -10.93 -12.58
N PRO A 49 -20.05 -9.78 -12.46
CA PRO A 49 -21.32 -9.62 -13.17
C PRO A 49 -21.11 -9.76 -14.67
N GLU A 50 -21.89 -10.62 -15.32
CA GLU A 50 -21.85 -10.79 -16.76
C GLU A 50 -22.28 -9.50 -17.48
N GLY A 51 -21.65 -9.19 -18.62
CA GLY A 51 -22.01 -8.05 -19.46
C GLY A 51 -21.61 -6.67 -18.92
N THR A 52 -20.77 -6.59 -17.90
CA THR A 52 -20.29 -5.30 -17.37
C THR A 52 -19.18 -4.71 -18.23
N SER A 53 -19.13 -3.38 -18.35
CA SER A 53 -18.10 -2.66 -19.13
C SER A 53 -16.68 -2.80 -18.57
N PHE A 54 -16.55 -3.16 -17.29
CA PHE A 54 -15.26 -3.32 -16.62
C PHE A 54 -14.70 -4.75 -16.64
N ARG A 55 -15.39 -5.70 -17.31
CA ARG A 55 -14.98 -7.11 -17.36
C ARG A 55 -13.51 -7.32 -17.76
N PRO A 56 -12.95 -6.63 -18.76
CA PRO A 56 -11.54 -6.78 -19.12
C PRO A 56 -10.58 -6.43 -17.97
N LEU A 57 -10.88 -5.37 -17.20
CA LEU A 57 -10.09 -4.97 -16.04
C LEU A 57 -10.21 -5.98 -14.89
N SER A 58 -11.43 -6.43 -14.61
CA SER A 58 -11.71 -7.39 -13.55
C SER A 58 -11.06 -8.76 -13.79
N ASN A 59 -11.05 -9.24 -15.04
CA ASN A 59 -10.41 -10.50 -15.41
C ASN A 59 -8.92 -10.56 -15.05
N ILE A 60 -8.21 -9.43 -15.12
CA ILE A 60 -6.79 -9.38 -14.79
C ILE A 60 -6.58 -9.76 -13.32
N GLY A 61 -7.32 -9.13 -12.41
CA GLY A 61 -7.25 -9.45 -10.99
C GLY A 61 -7.77 -10.85 -10.67
N GLU A 62 -8.79 -11.35 -11.37
CA GLU A 62 -9.31 -12.72 -11.22
C GLU A 62 -8.24 -13.77 -11.55
N VAL A 63 -7.57 -13.62 -12.68
CA VAL A 63 -6.49 -14.53 -13.11
C VAL A 63 -5.33 -14.53 -12.11
N LEU A 64 -4.92 -13.33 -11.63
CA LEU A 64 -3.81 -13.17 -10.70
C LEU A 64 -4.11 -13.74 -9.31
N THR A 65 -5.32 -13.56 -8.82
CA THR A 65 -5.70 -13.95 -7.46
C THR A 65 -6.41 -15.29 -7.39
N ARG A 66 -6.98 -15.73 -8.50
CA ARG A 66 -7.94 -16.86 -8.59
C ARG A 66 -9.17 -16.64 -7.71
N LYS A 67 -9.62 -15.40 -7.60
CA LYS A 67 -10.79 -14.98 -6.82
C LYS A 67 -11.65 -14.06 -7.67
N GLY A 68 -12.95 -14.23 -7.60
CA GLY A 68 -13.94 -13.29 -8.11
C GLY A 68 -13.98 -11.99 -7.30
N LEU A 69 -14.95 -11.15 -7.59
CA LEU A 69 -15.19 -9.91 -6.87
C LEU A 69 -16.00 -10.15 -5.59
N SER A 70 -15.71 -9.36 -4.57
CA SER A 70 -16.44 -9.30 -3.31
C SER A 70 -17.28 -8.03 -3.25
N ALA A 71 -18.46 -8.09 -2.63
CA ALA A 71 -19.29 -6.92 -2.41
C ALA A 71 -18.74 -6.07 -1.25
N CYS A 72 -18.49 -4.80 -1.52
CA CYS A 72 -18.32 -3.76 -0.54
C CYS A 72 -19.64 -3.00 -0.43
N SER A 73 -20.23 -2.96 0.76
CA SER A 73 -21.56 -2.35 0.97
C SER A 73 -21.50 -0.86 1.18
N ASP A 74 -20.41 -0.35 1.76
CA ASP A 74 -20.13 1.05 1.96
C ASP A 74 -18.64 1.34 1.92
N LEU A 75 -18.28 2.51 1.41
CA LEU A 75 -16.92 3.01 1.37
C LEU A 75 -16.88 4.49 1.75
N GLN A 76 -16.18 4.78 2.83
CA GLN A 76 -15.91 6.14 3.27
C GLN A 76 -14.47 6.52 2.96
N VAL A 77 -14.27 7.78 2.56
CA VAL A 77 -12.96 8.34 2.23
C VAL A 77 -12.59 9.37 3.30
N TYR A 78 -11.41 9.20 3.88
CA TYR A 78 -10.86 10.09 4.91
C TYR A 78 -9.60 10.77 4.39
N GLU A 79 -9.63 12.08 4.39
CA GLU A 79 -8.49 12.91 4.04
C GLU A 79 -7.75 13.32 5.33
N ASN A 80 -6.49 12.90 5.43
CA ASN A 80 -5.60 13.17 6.56
C ASN A 80 -6.09 12.62 7.92
N GLY A 81 -5.27 12.79 8.94
CA GLY A 81 -5.53 12.27 10.27
C GLY A 81 -6.70 12.93 10.99
N GLU A 82 -6.98 14.20 10.66
CA GLU A 82 -8.08 14.95 11.28
C GLU A 82 -9.45 14.30 11.08
N THR A 83 -9.64 13.65 9.95
CA THR A 83 -10.91 12.95 9.66
C THR A 83 -10.83 11.46 9.97
N LEU A 84 -9.64 10.84 9.79
CA LEU A 84 -9.45 9.42 10.00
C LEU A 84 -9.43 9.01 11.47
N TYR A 85 -8.63 9.69 12.31
CA TYR A 85 -8.44 9.23 13.69
C TYR A 85 -9.70 9.29 14.54
N PRO A 86 -10.55 10.32 14.45
CA PRO A 86 -11.85 10.29 15.13
C PRO A 86 -12.71 9.08 14.73
N ALA A 87 -12.76 8.72 13.44
CA ALA A 87 -13.51 7.57 12.97
C ALA A 87 -12.90 6.23 13.47
N MET A 88 -11.57 6.12 13.50
CA MET A 88 -10.91 4.95 14.09
C MET A 88 -11.19 4.84 15.60
N LEU A 89 -11.13 5.96 16.35
CA LEU A 89 -11.41 6.00 17.78
C LEU A 89 -12.87 5.62 18.08
N GLU A 90 -13.81 6.10 17.27
CA GLU A 90 -15.22 5.74 17.36
C GLU A 90 -15.42 4.24 17.11
N ALA A 91 -14.81 3.69 16.06
CA ALA A 91 -14.87 2.26 15.75
C ALA A 91 -14.30 1.39 16.88
N ILE A 92 -13.16 1.79 17.47
CA ILE A 92 -12.56 1.12 18.64
C ILE A 92 -13.48 1.24 19.86
N GLY A 93 -14.09 2.41 20.08
CA GLY A 93 -15.03 2.67 21.17
C GLY A 93 -16.29 1.82 21.10
N ASN A 94 -16.79 1.58 19.89
CA ASN A 94 -18.01 0.82 19.65
C ASN A 94 -17.77 -0.70 19.51
N ALA A 95 -16.54 -1.14 19.36
CA ALA A 95 -16.19 -2.56 19.21
C ALA A 95 -16.63 -3.41 20.42
N ARG A 96 -17.18 -4.61 20.13
CA ARG A 96 -17.73 -5.54 21.12
C ARG A 96 -17.05 -6.90 21.13
N ASP A 97 -16.50 -7.32 19.99
CA ASP A 97 -15.86 -8.63 19.83
C ASP A 97 -14.36 -8.52 19.70
N ARG A 98 -13.89 -7.81 18.67
CA ARG A 98 -12.45 -7.71 18.40
C ARG A 98 -12.05 -6.42 17.71
N VAL A 99 -10.82 -5.96 18.00
CA VAL A 99 -10.09 -4.93 17.25
C VAL A 99 -8.74 -5.47 16.83
N LEU A 100 -8.50 -5.51 15.53
CA LEU A 100 -7.27 -5.99 14.91
C LEU A 100 -6.58 -4.80 14.24
N LEU A 101 -5.32 -4.52 14.57
CA LEU A 101 -4.59 -3.36 14.05
C LEU A 101 -3.22 -3.79 13.53
N ALA A 102 -2.91 -3.50 12.28
CA ALA A 102 -1.58 -3.59 11.71
C ALA A 102 -1.12 -2.22 11.21
N SER A 103 0.06 -1.77 11.60
CA SER A 103 0.62 -0.50 11.17
C SER A 103 2.12 -0.60 10.93
N TYR A 104 2.59 -0.01 9.82
CA TYR A 104 4.01 0.09 9.55
C TYR A 104 4.69 1.04 10.54
N ILE A 105 4.14 2.28 10.68
CA ILE A 105 4.60 3.24 11.68
C ILE A 105 3.44 3.50 12.65
N PHE A 106 3.72 3.33 13.93
CA PHE A 106 2.83 3.71 15.02
C PHE A 106 3.66 4.55 15.99
N ASP A 107 3.54 5.87 15.85
CA ASP A 107 4.35 6.81 16.64
C ASP A 107 3.91 6.83 18.12
N ASN A 108 4.86 7.08 18.99
CA ASN A 108 4.59 7.27 20.42
C ASN A 108 4.45 8.77 20.73
N ASP A 109 3.55 9.42 20.00
CA ASP A 109 3.16 10.82 20.15
C ASP A 109 1.72 10.95 20.66
N ALA A 110 1.17 12.16 20.69
CA ALA A 110 -0.16 12.40 21.24
C ALA A 110 -1.24 11.55 20.54
N THR A 111 -1.26 11.53 19.20
CA THR A 111 -2.20 10.73 18.41
C THR A 111 -2.01 9.23 18.66
N GLY A 112 -0.77 8.75 18.63
CA GLY A 112 -0.49 7.33 18.88
C GLY A 112 -0.86 6.91 20.30
N LEU A 113 -0.62 7.76 21.29
CA LEU A 113 -1.03 7.48 22.67
C LEU A 113 -2.56 7.45 22.82
N GLU A 114 -3.28 8.32 22.16
CA GLU A 114 -4.74 8.34 22.16
C GLU A 114 -5.32 7.03 21.62
N ILE A 115 -4.84 6.58 20.45
CA ILE A 115 -5.23 5.27 19.87
C ILE A 115 -4.83 4.12 20.83
N ALA A 116 -3.63 4.14 21.43
CA ALA A 116 -3.20 3.09 22.36
C ALA A 116 -4.10 3.04 23.61
N HIS A 117 -4.52 4.18 24.14
CA HIS A 117 -5.45 4.24 25.27
C HIS A 117 -6.87 3.76 24.88
N ALA A 118 -7.36 4.09 23.69
CA ALA A 118 -8.64 3.59 23.19
C ALA A 118 -8.61 2.04 23.03
N LEU A 119 -7.52 1.47 22.51
CA LEU A 119 -7.31 0.02 22.45
C LEU A 119 -7.31 -0.63 23.84
N ALA A 120 -6.67 0.01 24.83
CA ALA A 120 -6.67 -0.48 26.21
C ALA A 120 -8.08 -0.43 26.83
N ALA A 121 -8.83 0.63 26.57
CA ALA A 121 -10.21 0.75 27.02
C ALA A 121 -11.12 -0.31 26.38
N ALA A 122 -10.95 -0.62 25.08
CA ALA A 122 -11.65 -1.70 24.43
C ALA A 122 -11.33 -3.06 25.08
N LYS A 123 -10.05 -3.34 25.34
CA LYS A 123 -9.63 -4.55 26.05
C LYS A 123 -10.25 -4.64 27.46
N ALA A 124 -10.32 -3.55 28.19
CA ALA A 124 -10.93 -3.51 29.53
C ALA A 124 -12.44 -3.84 29.48
N ARG A 125 -13.11 -3.60 28.34
CA ARG A 125 -14.51 -4.02 28.09
C ARG A 125 -14.63 -5.52 27.71
N GLY A 126 -13.52 -6.25 27.58
CA GLY A 126 -13.51 -7.66 27.16
C GLY A 126 -13.31 -7.87 25.65
N VAL A 127 -13.08 -6.81 24.89
CA VAL A 127 -12.82 -6.89 23.44
C VAL A 127 -11.44 -7.53 23.20
N GLN A 128 -11.35 -8.46 22.25
CA GLN A 128 -10.07 -9.02 21.82
C GLN A 128 -9.29 -7.96 21.04
N VAL A 129 -8.14 -7.54 21.56
CA VAL A 129 -7.28 -6.55 20.89
C VAL A 129 -5.96 -7.19 20.50
N LYS A 130 -5.64 -7.15 19.19
CA LYS A 130 -4.37 -7.65 18.65
C LYS A 130 -3.73 -6.60 17.75
N VAL A 131 -2.41 -6.37 17.96
CA VAL A 131 -1.66 -5.34 17.24
C VAL A 131 -0.43 -5.93 16.56
N ILE A 132 -0.23 -5.65 15.29
CA ILE A 132 0.99 -5.96 14.55
C ILE A 132 1.74 -4.65 14.29
N LEU A 133 2.98 -4.59 14.75
CA LEU A 133 3.93 -3.51 14.46
C LEU A 133 4.98 -4.01 13.48
N ASP A 134 5.35 -3.24 12.48
CA ASP A 134 6.54 -3.58 11.70
C ASP A 134 7.80 -3.34 12.55
N GLY A 135 8.73 -4.30 12.57
CA GLY A 135 9.90 -4.24 13.43
C GLY A 135 10.87 -3.10 13.09
N MET A 136 10.91 -2.62 11.83
CA MET A 136 11.70 -1.47 11.42
C MET A 136 10.91 -0.18 11.55
N GLY A 137 9.63 -0.21 11.17
CA GLY A 137 8.75 0.95 11.27
C GLY A 137 8.61 1.47 12.71
N GLU A 138 8.53 0.56 13.70
CA GLU A 138 8.53 0.93 15.13
C GLU A 138 9.81 1.65 15.57
N MET A 139 10.94 1.42 14.88
CA MET A 139 12.20 2.09 15.20
C MET A 139 12.28 3.53 14.71
N MET A 140 11.36 3.95 13.84
CA MET A 140 11.32 5.32 13.32
C MET A 140 10.77 6.32 14.34
N SER A 141 10.21 5.83 15.45
CA SER A 141 9.70 6.65 16.55
C SER A 141 10.43 6.32 17.85
N PHE A 142 10.86 7.33 18.59
CA PHE A 142 11.49 7.17 19.90
C PHE A 142 10.82 8.09 20.92
N PRO A 143 10.45 7.55 22.11
CA PRO A 143 10.49 6.14 22.53
C PRO A 143 9.52 5.28 21.73
N ARG A 144 9.81 3.96 21.60
CA ARG A 144 8.99 3.03 20.80
C ARG A 144 7.63 2.79 21.45
N ILE A 145 6.57 2.74 20.64
CA ILE A 145 5.18 2.53 21.09
C ILE A 145 4.97 1.16 21.77
N GLY A 146 5.67 0.12 21.35
CA GLY A 146 5.53 -1.23 21.93
C GLY A 146 5.80 -1.28 23.43
N GLY A 147 6.66 -0.39 23.97
CA GLY A 147 6.84 -0.23 25.40
C GLY A 147 5.58 0.24 26.11
N LYS A 148 4.82 1.16 25.48
CA LYS A 148 3.54 1.67 25.98
C LYS A 148 2.44 0.61 25.87
N LEU A 149 2.33 -0.05 24.72
CA LEU A 149 1.35 -1.12 24.51
C LEU A 149 1.50 -2.23 25.55
N ARG A 150 2.75 -2.64 25.86
CA ARG A 150 3.02 -3.62 26.90
C ARG A 150 2.56 -3.16 28.28
N LYS A 151 2.84 -1.89 28.64
CA LYS A 151 2.38 -1.31 29.93
C LYS A 151 0.87 -1.26 30.04
N LEU A 152 0.17 -1.07 28.91
CA LEU A 152 -1.29 -1.10 28.81
C LEU A 152 -1.85 -2.53 28.72
N GLY A 153 -0.98 -3.55 28.74
CA GLY A 153 -1.37 -4.95 28.64
C GLY A 153 -1.93 -5.38 27.28
N ILE A 154 -1.70 -4.60 26.23
CA ILE A 154 -2.17 -4.91 24.86
C ILE A 154 -1.26 -6.00 24.28
N GLU A 155 -1.89 -7.03 23.70
CA GLU A 155 -1.19 -8.09 22.98
C GLU A 155 -0.70 -7.57 21.62
N PHE A 156 0.60 -7.64 21.38
CA PHE A 156 1.18 -7.21 20.11
C PHE A 156 2.39 -8.06 19.70
N HIS A 157 2.57 -8.19 18.40
CA HIS A 157 3.74 -8.83 17.81
C HIS A 157 4.46 -7.87 16.86
N ARG A 158 5.78 -8.13 16.70
CA ARG A 158 6.62 -7.41 15.73
C ARG A 158 6.80 -8.24 14.48
N PHE A 159 6.38 -7.68 13.36
CA PHE A 159 6.63 -8.30 12.07
C PHE A 159 8.11 -8.18 11.73
N ASN A 160 8.78 -9.31 11.55
CA ASN A 160 10.17 -9.43 11.14
C ASN A 160 11.12 -8.44 11.87
N PRO A 161 11.23 -8.53 13.20
CA PRO A 161 12.09 -7.63 13.98
C PRO A 161 13.56 -7.79 13.58
N LEU A 162 14.33 -6.70 13.71
CA LEU A 162 15.77 -6.76 13.53
C LEU A 162 16.40 -7.45 14.75
N HIS A 163 17.23 -8.45 14.51
CA HIS A 163 18.00 -9.13 15.53
C HIS A 163 19.49 -8.76 15.39
N ILE A 164 20.14 -8.50 16.53
CA ILE A 164 21.59 -8.21 16.57
C ILE A 164 22.38 -9.52 16.63
N ILE A 165 21.85 -10.53 17.32
CA ILE A 165 22.52 -11.84 17.51
C ILE A 165 21.50 -12.98 17.34
N PRO A 166 21.64 -13.87 16.35
CA PRO A 166 22.51 -13.70 15.18
C PRO A 166 22.04 -12.52 14.33
N PRO A 167 22.95 -11.77 13.69
CA PRO A 167 22.58 -10.57 12.98
C PRO A 167 21.61 -10.92 11.83
N SER A 168 20.40 -10.41 11.91
CA SER A 168 19.44 -10.47 10.81
C SER A 168 19.31 -9.07 10.21
N LEU A 169 19.97 -8.86 9.10
CA LEU A 169 19.86 -7.63 8.33
C LEU A 169 18.58 -7.65 7.48
N ASN A 170 17.45 -8.00 8.11
CA ASN A 170 16.16 -8.03 7.45
C ASN A 170 15.62 -6.60 7.24
N ILE A 171 16.37 -5.76 6.51
CA ILE A 171 15.95 -4.41 6.13
C ILE A 171 14.76 -4.49 5.16
N ASN A 172 14.72 -5.53 4.35
CA ASN A 172 13.64 -5.86 3.42
C ASN A 172 12.58 -6.76 4.09
N MET A 173 11.51 -7.10 3.40
CA MET A 173 10.37 -7.89 3.89
C MET A 173 9.64 -7.18 5.04
N ARG A 174 9.35 -5.89 4.83
CA ARG A 174 8.59 -5.09 5.80
C ARG A 174 7.09 -5.28 5.59
N ASN A 175 6.34 -5.32 6.69
CA ASN A 175 4.88 -5.25 6.60
C ASN A 175 4.47 -3.78 6.44
N HIS A 176 4.21 -3.39 5.20
CA HIS A 176 3.80 -2.02 4.89
C HIS A 176 2.28 -1.86 4.84
N ARG A 177 1.53 -2.91 5.15
CA ARG A 177 0.06 -2.87 5.24
C ARG A 177 -0.37 -1.97 6.41
N LYS A 178 -1.41 -1.18 6.18
CA LYS A 178 -2.08 -0.37 7.19
C LYS A 178 -3.51 -0.86 7.24
N LEU A 179 -3.88 -1.48 8.33
CA LEU A 179 -5.14 -2.17 8.44
C LEU A 179 -5.66 -2.11 9.88
N MET A 180 -6.88 -1.62 10.06
CA MET A 180 -7.60 -1.77 11.31
C MET A 180 -8.96 -2.40 11.02
N ILE A 181 -9.36 -3.38 11.81
CA ILE A 181 -10.66 -4.06 11.67
C ILE A 181 -11.35 -4.06 13.02
N ALA A 182 -12.61 -3.64 13.02
CA ALA A 182 -13.50 -3.68 14.17
C ALA A 182 -14.60 -4.69 13.93
N ASP A 183 -14.71 -5.68 14.82
CA ASP A 183 -15.72 -6.75 14.88
C ASP A 183 -15.90 -7.57 13.58
N GLY A 184 -14.95 -7.46 12.62
CA GLY A 184 -15.08 -8.06 11.29
C GLY A 184 -16.15 -7.40 10.42
N LEU A 185 -16.64 -6.23 10.80
CA LEU A 185 -17.72 -5.49 10.12
C LEU A 185 -17.21 -4.24 9.39
N LEU A 186 -16.21 -3.59 9.96
CA LEU A 186 -15.64 -2.34 9.46
C LEU A 186 -14.12 -2.49 9.38
N ALA A 187 -13.54 -2.20 8.21
CA ALA A 187 -12.10 -2.22 7.99
C ALA A 187 -11.60 -0.87 7.50
N PHE A 188 -10.51 -0.38 8.08
CA PHE A 188 -9.78 0.80 7.63
C PHE A 188 -8.50 0.37 6.93
N THR A 189 -8.24 0.93 5.74
CA THR A 189 -6.99 0.70 5.00
C THR A 189 -6.65 1.88 4.08
N GLY A 190 -5.38 2.00 3.69
CA GLY A 190 -4.90 3.08 2.84
C GLY A 190 -3.44 3.44 3.08
N GLY A 191 -3.07 4.70 2.86
CA GLY A 191 -1.70 5.18 2.95
C GLY A 191 -1.27 5.60 4.36
N GLN A 192 -2.20 6.02 5.23
CA GLN A 192 -1.86 6.68 6.49
C GLN A 192 -1.31 5.71 7.55
N ASN A 193 -0.25 6.13 8.21
CA ASN A 193 0.25 5.53 9.44
C ASN A 193 -0.43 6.19 10.66
N ILE A 194 -0.05 5.81 11.88
CA ILE A 194 -0.57 6.39 13.12
C ILE A 194 0.45 7.35 13.71
N GLY A 195 0.09 8.64 13.80
CA GLY A 195 0.96 9.67 14.39
C GLY A 195 0.60 11.09 13.98
N ASN A 196 1.08 12.06 14.74
CA ASN A 196 0.81 13.50 14.57
C ASN A 196 1.19 14.04 13.18
N ARG A 197 2.10 13.36 12.47
CA ARG A 197 2.53 13.77 11.13
C ARG A 197 1.38 13.82 10.12
N HIS A 198 0.33 13.04 10.32
CA HIS A 198 -0.86 13.01 9.47
C HIS A 198 -1.94 14.03 9.88
N LEU A 199 -1.70 14.81 10.95
CA LEU A 199 -2.53 15.98 11.27
C LEU A 199 -2.06 17.16 10.39
N ALA A 200 -2.62 17.23 9.20
CA ALA A 200 -2.15 18.10 8.12
C ALA A 200 -2.49 19.57 8.35
N SER A 201 -3.53 19.87 9.11
CA SER A 201 -3.95 21.23 9.50
C SER A 201 -3.03 21.88 10.55
N ARG A 202 -2.22 21.09 11.25
CA ARG A 202 -1.29 21.58 12.28
C ARG A 202 -0.10 22.27 11.66
N LEU A 203 -0.20 23.57 11.43
CA LEU A 203 0.85 24.40 10.78
C LEU A 203 2.17 24.47 11.59
N ASP A 204 2.11 24.21 12.89
CA ASP A 204 3.26 24.10 13.79
C ASP A 204 4.10 22.82 13.57
N ASN A 205 3.55 21.84 12.86
CA ASN A 205 4.26 20.59 12.54
C ASN A 205 4.99 20.70 11.18
N PRO A 206 6.32 20.79 11.13
CA PRO A 206 7.07 20.88 9.87
C PRO A 206 7.09 19.56 9.08
N HIS A 207 6.74 18.45 9.72
CA HIS A 207 6.75 17.10 9.12
C HIS A 207 5.36 16.62 8.69
N ARG A 208 4.46 17.55 8.39
CA ARG A 208 3.10 17.23 7.94
C ARG A 208 3.09 16.39 6.67
N VAL A 209 2.17 15.44 6.66
CA VAL A 209 1.96 14.50 5.54
C VAL A 209 0.48 14.54 5.17
N LEU A 210 0.21 14.86 3.91
CA LEU A 210 -1.13 14.69 3.32
C LEU A 210 -1.28 13.26 2.85
N ASP A 211 -2.36 12.61 3.23
CA ASP A 211 -2.64 11.24 2.81
C ASP A 211 -4.13 10.95 2.81
N ILE A 212 -4.52 9.87 2.15
CA ILE A 212 -5.90 9.42 2.05
C ILE A 212 -6.03 8.01 2.61
N HIS A 213 -7.14 7.76 3.30
CA HIS A 213 -7.46 6.47 3.91
C HIS A 213 -8.94 6.13 3.69
N PHE A 214 -9.29 4.87 3.84
CA PHE A 214 -10.61 4.38 3.49
C PHE A 214 -11.16 3.51 4.61
N ALA A 215 -12.45 3.62 4.88
CA ALA A 215 -13.19 2.64 5.66
C ALA A 215 -14.12 1.86 4.72
N LEU A 216 -14.12 0.56 4.84
CA LEU A 216 -14.88 -0.37 4.01
C LEU A 216 -15.76 -1.25 4.88
N GLN A 217 -16.97 -1.53 4.39
CA GLN A 217 -17.90 -2.49 4.98
C GLN A 217 -18.28 -3.54 3.94
N GLY A 218 -18.87 -4.63 4.38
CA GLY A 218 -19.31 -5.69 3.49
C GLY A 218 -18.33 -6.87 3.41
N LYS A 219 -18.52 -7.72 2.41
CA LYS A 219 -17.79 -8.99 2.27
C LYS A 219 -16.29 -8.83 2.10
N ILE A 220 -15.83 -7.69 1.58
CA ILE A 220 -14.40 -7.36 1.45
C ILE A 220 -13.68 -7.33 2.80
N VAL A 221 -14.39 -7.03 3.91
CA VAL A 221 -13.80 -7.03 5.25
C VAL A 221 -13.31 -8.41 5.65
N ASP A 222 -14.00 -9.47 5.24
CA ASP A 222 -13.57 -10.85 5.47
C ASP A 222 -12.20 -11.13 4.86
N GLU A 223 -11.95 -10.61 3.64
CA GLU A 223 -10.67 -10.80 2.98
C GLU A 223 -9.54 -10.00 3.65
N LEU A 224 -9.85 -8.77 4.10
CA LEU A 224 -8.92 -7.92 4.84
C LEU A 224 -8.58 -8.55 6.20
N GLU A 225 -9.57 -9.08 6.91
CA GLU A 225 -9.34 -9.77 8.18
C GLU A 225 -8.50 -11.04 8.00
N TRP A 226 -8.77 -11.81 6.95
CA TRP A 226 -7.94 -12.95 6.61
C TRP A 226 -6.46 -12.56 6.36
N ALA A 227 -6.22 -11.41 5.69
CA ALA A 227 -4.86 -10.90 5.49
C ALA A 227 -4.19 -10.54 6.82
N PHE A 228 -4.92 -9.93 7.77
CA PHE A 228 -4.40 -9.66 9.11
C PHE A 228 -3.99 -10.96 9.82
N TRP A 229 -4.85 -11.98 9.81
CA TRP A 229 -4.55 -13.24 10.49
C TRP A 229 -3.37 -13.98 9.87
N GLN A 230 -3.14 -13.89 8.55
CA GLN A 230 -1.92 -14.40 7.93
C GLN A 230 -0.66 -13.74 8.52
N ASP A 231 -0.67 -12.41 8.62
CA ASP A 231 0.45 -11.66 9.17
C ASP A 231 0.63 -11.94 10.68
N TRP A 232 -0.48 -12.10 11.41
CA TRP A 232 -0.44 -12.45 12.83
C TRP A 232 0.23 -13.79 13.06
N HIS A 233 -0.18 -14.84 12.35
CA HIS A 233 0.42 -16.17 12.47
C HIS A 233 1.90 -16.18 12.08
N PHE A 234 2.27 -15.40 11.08
CA PHE A 234 3.67 -15.24 10.72
C PHE A 234 4.51 -14.64 11.86
N CYS A 235 3.95 -13.69 12.62
CA CYS A 235 4.65 -13.00 13.71
C CYS A 235 4.64 -13.79 15.02
N SER A 236 3.49 -14.35 15.39
CA SER A 236 3.27 -15.01 16.68
C SER A 236 3.84 -16.42 16.74
N GLN A 237 4.00 -17.06 15.56
CA GLN A 237 4.26 -18.50 15.43
C GLN A 237 3.18 -19.35 16.10
N ASP A 238 2.03 -18.75 16.38
CA ASP A 238 0.86 -19.41 16.93
C ASP A 238 0.36 -20.44 15.90
N ARG A 239 0.07 -21.66 16.36
CA ARG A 239 -0.43 -22.75 15.52
C ARG A 239 -1.94 -22.93 15.63
N ASP A 240 -2.57 -22.18 16.51
CA ASP A 240 -4.02 -22.24 16.67
C ASP A 240 -4.70 -21.67 15.43
N VAL A 241 -5.51 -22.51 14.82
CA VAL A 241 -6.32 -22.13 13.66
C VAL A 241 -7.45 -21.24 14.17
N HIS A 242 -7.33 -19.93 13.98
CA HIS A 242 -8.47 -19.05 14.19
C HIS A 242 -9.59 -19.47 13.23
N GLN A 243 -10.73 -19.85 13.79
CA GLN A 243 -11.94 -20.04 13.01
C GLN A 243 -12.41 -18.67 12.56
N PHE A 244 -12.10 -18.36 11.31
CA PHE A 244 -12.62 -17.18 10.65
C PHE A 244 -14.15 -17.33 10.52
N ARG A 245 -14.90 -16.50 11.20
CA ARG A 245 -16.35 -16.40 11.05
C ARG A 245 -16.63 -15.30 10.04
N GLY A 246 -16.84 -15.70 8.79
CA GLY A 246 -17.27 -14.76 7.76
C GLY A 246 -18.56 -14.05 8.16
N THR A 247 -18.66 -12.78 7.82
CA THR A 247 -19.86 -12.00 8.09
C THR A 247 -20.99 -12.39 7.14
N ASN A 248 -22.16 -12.72 7.69
CA ASN A 248 -23.40 -12.86 6.92
C ASN A 248 -24.00 -11.47 6.65
N ILE A 249 -23.31 -10.69 5.81
CA ILE A 249 -23.85 -9.40 5.37
C ILE A 249 -24.67 -9.65 4.10
N ASN A 250 -25.93 -9.22 4.12
CA ASN A 250 -26.78 -9.24 2.93
C ASN A 250 -26.12 -8.41 1.82
N LYS A 251 -26.13 -8.95 0.61
CA LYS A 251 -25.64 -8.23 -0.58
C LYS A 251 -26.51 -6.97 -0.75
N PRO A 252 -25.89 -5.77 -0.81
CA PRO A 252 -26.62 -4.54 -1.11
C PRO A 252 -27.14 -4.58 -2.55
N ASP A 253 -28.22 -3.82 -2.81
CA ASP A 253 -28.82 -3.75 -4.15
C ASP A 253 -27.83 -3.23 -5.21
N SER A 254 -26.95 -2.31 -4.81
CA SER A 254 -25.89 -1.73 -5.67
C SER A 254 -24.54 -1.79 -4.97
N PRO A 255 -23.86 -2.94 -4.97
CA PRO A 255 -22.58 -3.07 -4.28
C PRO A 255 -21.46 -2.37 -5.07
N ILE A 256 -20.49 -1.81 -4.34
CA ILE A 256 -19.18 -1.51 -4.88
C ILE A 256 -18.46 -2.85 -5.02
N TRP A 257 -18.20 -3.27 -6.25
CA TRP A 257 -17.45 -4.49 -6.48
C TRP A 257 -15.98 -4.26 -6.13
N SER A 258 -15.39 -5.20 -5.40
CA SER A 258 -14.05 -5.05 -4.86
C SER A 258 -13.29 -6.37 -4.85
N ARG A 259 -11.97 -6.31 -4.80
CA ARG A 259 -11.08 -7.47 -4.65
C ARG A 259 -9.83 -7.09 -3.89
N LEU A 260 -9.45 -7.90 -2.93
CA LEU A 260 -8.17 -7.75 -2.22
C LEU A 260 -7.04 -8.38 -3.04
N ILE A 261 -6.01 -7.60 -3.30
CA ILE A 261 -4.75 -8.04 -3.90
C ILE A 261 -3.66 -7.96 -2.83
N LEU A 262 -3.13 -9.09 -2.44
CA LEU A 262 -1.95 -9.15 -1.59
C LEU A 262 -0.70 -9.25 -2.45
N ASP A 263 0.33 -8.51 -2.08
CA ASP A 263 1.66 -8.61 -2.66
C ASP A 263 2.70 -8.85 -1.56
N GLY A 264 3.80 -9.48 -1.95
CA GLY A 264 4.87 -9.75 -1.01
C GLY A 264 5.91 -10.71 -1.57
N PRO A 265 7.08 -10.80 -0.93
CA PRO A 265 8.17 -11.67 -1.36
C PRO A 265 7.90 -13.18 -1.10
N ASN A 266 6.65 -13.59 -1.12
CA ASN A 266 6.16 -14.96 -0.92
C ASN A 266 5.46 -15.49 -2.18
N LYS A 267 4.40 -16.30 -2.01
CA LYS A 267 3.53 -16.79 -3.10
C LYS A 267 2.81 -15.69 -3.89
N ASP A 268 2.72 -14.50 -3.31
CA ASP A 268 2.00 -13.35 -3.87
C ASP A 268 2.93 -12.38 -4.63
N LEU A 269 4.17 -12.80 -4.89
CA LEU A 269 5.19 -11.98 -5.53
C LEU A 269 4.77 -11.44 -6.90
N ASP A 270 5.05 -10.16 -7.13
CA ASP A 270 4.83 -9.41 -8.37
C ASP A 270 3.33 -9.28 -8.78
N LYS A 271 2.36 -9.64 -7.91
CA LYS A 271 0.94 -9.57 -8.26
C LYS A 271 0.47 -8.14 -8.51
N LEU A 272 0.84 -7.19 -7.64
CA LEU A 272 0.50 -5.78 -7.84
C LEU A 272 1.19 -5.22 -9.08
N SER A 273 2.43 -5.59 -9.33
CA SER A 273 3.15 -5.18 -10.55
C SER A 273 2.45 -5.67 -11.82
N HIS A 274 2.08 -6.94 -11.86
CA HIS A 274 1.34 -7.52 -13.01
C HIS A 274 -0.05 -6.92 -13.14
N LEU A 275 -0.75 -6.67 -12.03
CA LEU A 275 -2.06 -6.02 -12.04
C LEU A 275 -1.97 -4.62 -12.64
N ILE A 276 -1.07 -3.78 -12.13
CA ILE A 276 -0.89 -2.40 -12.61
C ILE A 276 -0.57 -2.38 -14.10
N ASN A 277 0.36 -3.23 -14.57
CA ASN A 277 0.68 -3.34 -15.99
C ASN A 277 -0.53 -3.78 -16.83
N GLY A 278 -1.29 -4.75 -16.32
CA GLY A 278 -2.48 -5.26 -17.01
C GLY A 278 -3.57 -4.20 -17.13
N VAL A 279 -3.91 -3.50 -16.03
CA VAL A 279 -4.98 -2.49 -16.07
C VAL A 279 -4.59 -1.25 -16.86
N VAL A 280 -3.30 -0.83 -16.88
CA VAL A 280 -2.79 0.20 -17.79
C VAL A 280 -2.96 -0.20 -19.26
N SER A 281 -2.67 -1.46 -19.55
CA SER A 281 -2.81 -1.98 -20.93
C SER A 281 -4.27 -2.07 -21.38
N ALA A 282 -5.20 -2.31 -20.45
CA ALA A 282 -6.63 -2.40 -20.71
C ALA A 282 -7.37 -1.05 -20.65
N ALA A 283 -6.70 0.02 -20.24
CA ALA A 283 -7.29 1.37 -20.18
C ALA A 283 -7.71 1.88 -21.56
N ASN A 284 -8.83 2.62 -21.62
CA ASN A 284 -9.43 3.12 -22.86
C ASN A 284 -9.42 4.65 -22.98
N HIS A 285 -9.45 5.40 -21.87
CA HIS A 285 -9.64 6.86 -21.88
C HIS A 285 -8.60 7.60 -21.07
N GLN A 286 -8.44 7.24 -19.79
CA GLN A 286 -7.55 7.97 -18.89
C GLN A 286 -6.87 7.07 -17.88
N ILE A 287 -5.69 7.51 -17.45
CA ILE A 287 -4.91 6.94 -16.36
C ILE A 287 -4.48 8.07 -15.45
N LEU A 288 -4.93 8.05 -14.18
CA LEU A 288 -4.53 9.01 -13.15
C LEU A 288 -3.77 8.27 -12.05
N ILE A 289 -2.55 8.69 -11.79
CA ILE A 289 -1.66 8.12 -10.78
C ILE A 289 -1.28 9.19 -9.77
N MET A 290 -1.40 8.89 -8.49
CA MET A 290 -0.88 9.71 -7.41
C MET A 290 -0.09 8.81 -6.46
N THR A 291 1.20 9.05 -6.31
CA THR A 291 2.07 8.19 -5.48
C THR A 291 3.25 9.00 -4.92
N PRO A 292 3.67 8.73 -3.65
CA PRO A 292 4.81 9.44 -3.06
C PRO A 292 6.15 9.03 -3.64
N TYR A 293 6.28 7.78 -4.08
CA TYR A 293 7.49 7.24 -4.67
C TYR A 293 7.18 6.63 -6.02
N PHE A 294 7.92 7.04 -7.04
CA PHE A 294 7.69 6.65 -8.41
C PHE A 294 8.99 6.20 -9.09
N LEU A 295 9.25 4.91 -8.98
CA LEU A 295 10.38 4.21 -9.60
C LEU A 295 9.81 3.03 -10.41
N PRO A 296 9.03 3.30 -11.48
CA PRO A 296 8.35 2.27 -12.24
C PRO A 296 9.32 1.30 -12.91
N THR A 297 8.87 0.06 -13.08
CA THR A 297 9.58 -0.92 -13.91
C THR A 297 9.57 -0.51 -15.38
N PHE A 298 10.49 -1.04 -16.17
CA PHE A 298 10.50 -0.78 -17.63
C PHE A 298 9.21 -1.21 -18.31
N ASP A 299 8.61 -2.30 -17.84
CA ASP A 299 7.33 -2.79 -18.37
C ASP A 299 6.21 -1.77 -18.13
N LEU A 300 6.16 -1.16 -16.95
CA LEU A 300 5.17 -0.12 -16.64
C LEU A 300 5.43 1.16 -17.43
N ILE A 301 6.69 1.58 -17.59
CA ILE A 301 7.05 2.72 -18.44
C ILE A 301 6.56 2.47 -19.87
N GLY A 302 6.86 1.29 -20.42
CA GLY A 302 6.40 0.91 -21.76
C GLY A 302 4.88 0.88 -21.90
N ALA A 303 4.17 0.36 -20.90
CA ALA A 303 2.70 0.33 -20.90
C ALA A 303 2.09 1.74 -20.84
N LEU A 304 2.62 2.65 -20.02
CA LEU A 304 2.17 4.04 -19.94
C LEU A 304 2.42 4.80 -21.24
N ILE A 305 3.59 4.61 -21.86
CA ILE A 305 3.91 5.20 -23.17
C ILE A 305 2.96 4.67 -24.25
N ALA A 306 2.73 3.36 -24.30
CA ALA A 306 1.79 2.74 -25.23
C ALA A 306 0.36 3.25 -25.02
N ALA A 307 -0.08 3.45 -23.79
CA ALA A 307 -1.38 4.06 -23.48
C ALA A 307 -1.46 5.49 -24.03
N ARG A 308 -0.43 6.31 -23.83
CA ARG A 308 -0.36 7.67 -24.36
C ARG A 308 -0.38 7.68 -25.90
N MET A 309 0.35 6.75 -26.55
CA MET A 309 0.35 6.61 -28.03
C MET A 309 -1.01 6.20 -28.57
N ARG A 310 -1.83 5.47 -27.80
CA ARG A 310 -3.23 5.17 -28.15
C ARG A 310 -4.15 6.40 -27.99
N GLY A 311 -3.65 7.53 -27.50
CA GLY A 311 -4.42 8.77 -27.32
C GLY A 311 -5.02 8.96 -25.93
N LEU A 312 -4.70 8.09 -24.96
CA LEU A 312 -5.22 8.22 -23.60
C LEU A 312 -4.62 9.45 -22.88
N THR A 313 -5.40 10.02 -21.99
CA THR A 313 -4.88 11.00 -21.03
C THR A 313 -4.15 10.25 -19.92
N VAL A 314 -2.83 10.49 -19.78
CA VAL A 314 -2.02 9.92 -18.71
C VAL A 314 -1.48 11.05 -17.85
N ARG A 315 -1.87 11.08 -16.55
CA ARG A 315 -1.41 12.08 -15.59
C ARG A 315 -0.83 11.43 -14.35
N ILE A 316 0.31 11.92 -13.91
CA ILE A 316 1.04 11.41 -12.74
C ILE A 316 1.33 12.58 -11.79
N LEU A 317 0.81 12.50 -10.57
CA LEU A 317 1.05 13.46 -9.50
C LEU A 317 2.07 12.89 -8.51
N LEU A 318 3.15 13.61 -8.32
CA LEU A 318 4.26 13.25 -7.43
C LEU A 318 4.50 14.39 -6.43
N PRO A 319 4.99 14.13 -5.20
CA PRO A 319 5.40 15.20 -4.31
C PRO A 319 6.63 15.94 -4.88
N GLY A 320 6.59 17.26 -4.92
CA GLY A 320 7.73 18.07 -5.34
C GLY A 320 8.89 18.02 -4.34
N HIS A 321 8.59 17.73 -3.08
CA HIS A 321 9.56 17.53 -2.02
C HIS A 321 9.46 16.10 -1.50
N ASN A 322 10.53 15.32 -1.65
CA ASN A 322 10.54 13.91 -1.23
C ASN A 322 11.42 13.75 0.01
N ASN A 323 10.94 13.00 1.00
CA ASN A 323 11.66 12.69 2.24
C ASN A 323 12.79 11.67 2.03
N ILE A 324 12.76 10.88 0.94
CA ILE A 324 13.81 9.93 0.55
C ILE A 324 14.53 10.47 -0.69
N LYS A 325 15.55 11.33 -0.47
CA LYS A 325 16.30 11.98 -1.56
C LYS A 325 16.84 11.01 -2.62
N PRO A 326 17.47 9.85 -2.29
CA PRO A 326 17.95 8.92 -3.31
C PRO A 326 16.84 8.38 -4.23
N ALA A 327 15.65 8.09 -3.69
CA ALA A 327 14.51 7.64 -4.50
C ALA A 327 14.04 8.75 -5.47
N HIS A 328 13.99 10.01 -4.99
CA HIS A 328 13.67 11.15 -5.85
C HIS A 328 14.72 11.35 -6.96
N TRP A 329 16.00 11.20 -6.68
CA TRP A 329 17.05 11.31 -7.69
C TRP A 329 16.96 10.19 -8.74
N ALA A 330 16.75 8.96 -8.29
CA ALA A 330 16.60 7.79 -9.17
C ALA A 330 15.39 7.91 -10.10
N ALA A 331 14.27 8.48 -9.62
CA ALA A 331 13.04 8.67 -10.39
C ALA A 331 13.22 9.56 -11.63
N GLN A 332 14.22 10.47 -11.62
CA GLN A 332 14.40 11.45 -12.70
C GLN A 332 14.63 10.84 -14.08
N ASN A 333 15.25 9.66 -14.14
CA ASN A 333 15.47 8.95 -15.40
C ASN A 333 14.15 8.41 -15.99
N SER A 334 13.28 7.85 -15.17
CA SER A 334 11.96 7.37 -15.59
C SER A 334 11.05 8.53 -15.97
N ILE A 335 11.06 9.63 -15.20
CA ILE A 335 10.30 10.85 -15.46
C ILE A 335 10.67 11.43 -16.84
N ARG A 336 11.96 11.46 -17.17
CA ARG A 336 12.42 11.95 -18.48
C ARG A 336 11.81 11.16 -19.63
N GLN A 337 11.85 9.81 -19.58
CA GLN A 337 11.33 8.94 -20.64
C GLN A 337 9.82 9.15 -20.84
N LEU A 338 9.07 9.34 -19.75
CA LEU A 338 7.62 9.57 -19.80
C LEU A 338 7.29 10.97 -20.37
N LEU A 339 8.08 12.00 -20.02
CA LEU A 339 7.92 13.33 -20.57
C LEU A 339 8.27 13.39 -22.08
N GLU A 340 9.24 12.60 -22.54
CA GLU A 340 9.55 12.44 -23.97
C GLU A 340 8.38 11.82 -24.75
N ALA A 341 7.50 11.08 -24.08
CA ALA A 341 6.26 10.53 -24.62
C ALA A 341 5.03 11.42 -24.36
N ASP A 342 5.21 12.67 -23.97
CA ASP A 342 4.15 13.66 -23.72
C ASP A 342 3.14 13.23 -22.63
N ILE A 343 3.62 12.56 -21.57
CA ILE A 343 2.84 12.22 -20.38
C ILE A 343 2.83 13.40 -19.42
N ASP A 344 1.65 13.79 -18.90
CA ASP A 344 1.49 14.91 -17.96
C ASP A 344 1.97 14.51 -16.55
N ILE A 345 3.16 14.97 -16.18
CA ILE A 345 3.73 14.76 -14.83
C ILE A 345 3.75 16.09 -14.09
N ARG A 346 3.27 16.09 -12.85
CA ARG A 346 3.22 17.30 -12.03
C ARG A 346 3.76 17.07 -10.64
N TYR A 347 4.43 18.09 -10.10
CA TYR A 347 4.90 18.12 -8.72
C TYR A 347 3.95 18.89 -7.83
N LEU A 348 3.43 18.19 -6.82
CA LEU A 348 2.59 18.76 -5.76
C LEU A 348 3.42 19.61 -4.81
N PRO A 349 2.90 20.76 -4.35
CA PRO A 349 3.57 21.59 -3.36
C PRO A 349 3.65 20.90 -1.99
N ALA A 350 4.45 21.46 -1.08
CA ALA A 350 4.44 21.06 0.33
C ALA A 350 3.04 21.33 0.96
N PRO A 351 2.64 20.53 1.96
CA PRO A 351 3.40 19.47 2.64
C PRO A 351 3.52 18.16 1.81
N PHE A 352 4.34 17.22 2.31
CA PHE A 352 4.61 15.96 1.63
C PHE A 352 3.32 15.15 1.42
N VAL A 353 3.01 14.83 0.18
CA VAL A 353 1.85 14.03 -0.20
C VAL A 353 2.23 12.56 -0.27
N HIS A 354 1.54 11.71 0.52
CA HIS A 354 1.84 10.30 0.66
C HIS A 354 0.70 9.39 0.15
N SER A 355 -0.30 9.95 -0.50
CA SER A 355 -1.45 9.22 -1.06
C SER A 355 -1.04 8.27 -2.17
N LYS A 356 -1.70 7.12 -2.25
CA LYS A 356 -1.50 6.08 -3.27
C LYS A 356 -2.84 5.81 -3.93
N LEU A 357 -3.03 6.41 -5.10
CA LEU A 357 -4.24 6.27 -5.90
C LEU A 357 -3.85 5.91 -7.32
N PHE A 358 -4.53 4.91 -7.85
CA PHE A 358 -4.37 4.46 -9.22
C PHE A 358 -5.76 4.30 -9.83
N LEU A 359 -6.11 5.20 -10.76
CA LEU A 359 -7.45 5.30 -11.33
C LEU A 359 -7.39 5.07 -12.83
N ILE A 360 -8.26 4.23 -13.34
CA ILE A 360 -8.37 3.92 -14.78
C ILE A 360 -9.79 4.24 -15.24
N ASP A 361 -9.87 4.99 -16.32
CA ASP A 361 -11.11 5.41 -16.96
C ASP A 361 -12.06 6.09 -15.95
N ASP A 362 -13.34 5.74 -15.95
CA ASP A 362 -14.37 6.30 -15.08
C ASP A 362 -14.92 5.31 -14.04
N TYR A 363 -14.34 4.11 -13.96
CA TYR A 363 -14.93 3.02 -13.19
C TYR A 363 -13.98 2.28 -12.27
N TYR A 364 -12.69 2.25 -12.55
CA TYR A 364 -11.71 1.47 -11.78
C TYR A 364 -10.86 2.36 -10.88
N ALA A 365 -10.75 1.95 -9.62
CA ALA A 365 -9.80 2.53 -8.69
C ALA A 365 -9.03 1.43 -7.95
N MET A 366 -7.74 1.61 -7.74
CA MET A 366 -6.95 0.81 -6.81
C MET A 366 -6.45 1.71 -5.69
N ILE A 367 -6.76 1.32 -4.47
CA ILE A 367 -6.34 1.96 -3.22
C ILE A 367 -5.51 0.98 -2.40
N GLY A 368 -4.71 1.46 -1.46
CA GLY A 368 -3.95 0.57 -0.57
C GLY A 368 -2.66 1.15 -0.05
N SER A 369 -1.71 0.28 0.24
CA SER A 369 -0.44 0.63 0.89
C SER A 369 0.73 0.77 -0.08
N ALA A 370 0.63 0.22 -1.31
CA ALA A 370 1.75 0.09 -2.22
C ALA A 370 2.10 1.39 -2.96
N ASN A 371 3.38 1.71 -2.99
CA ASN A 371 3.94 2.71 -3.90
C ASN A 371 4.29 2.08 -5.25
N ILE A 372 4.57 2.93 -6.24
CA ILE A 372 5.11 2.46 -7.52
C ILE A 372 6.64 2.49 -7.48
N ASP A 373 7.22 1.61 -6.68
CA ASP A 373 8.65 1.42 -6.55
C ASP A 373 9.01 -0.06 -6.33
N PRO A 374 10.28 -0.48 -6.59
CA PRO A 374 10.67 -1.88 -6.46
C PRO A 374 10.60 -2.41 -5.03
N ARG A 375 10.72 -1.56 -4.02
CA ARG A 375 10.60 -1.97 -2.62
C ARG A 375 9.16 -2.38 -2.29
N SER A 376 8.19 -1.56 -2.67
CA SER A 376 6.78 -1.86 -2.48
C SER A 376 6.33 -3.06 -3.31
N LEU A 377 6.70 -3.09 -4.60
CA LEU A 377 6.18 -4.08 -5.54
C LEU A 377 6.90 -5.44 -5.51
N ARG A 378 7.99 -5.60 -4.72
CA ARG A 378 8.78 -6.84 -4.71
C ARG A 378 9.33 -7.27 -3.37
N LEU A 379 9.53 -6.34 -2.44
CA LEU A 379 10.28 -6.61 -1.20
C LEU A 379 9.42 -6.50 0.06
N ASN A 380 8.38 -5.66 0.04
CA ASN A 380 7.48 -5.49 1.17
C ASN A 380 6.24 -6.38 1.05
N TYR A 381 5.57 -6.58 2.19
CA TYR A 381 4.21 -7.08 2.23
C TYR A 381 3.27 -5.89 2.09
N GLU A 382 2.58 -5.83 0.97
CA GLU A 382 1.64 -4.77 0.61
C GLU A 382 0.23 -5.33 0.45
N LEU A 383 -0.74 -4.44 0.41
CA LEU A 383 -2.08 -4.75 -0.03
C LEU A 383 -2.61 -3.65 -0.95
N GLY A 384 -3.37 -4.07 -1.95
CA GLY A 384 -4.21 -3.22 -2.79
C GLY A 384 -5.64 -3.71 -2.73
N VAL A 385 -6.59 -2.80 -2.82
CA VAL A 385 -8.00 -3.11 -3.01
C VAL A 385 -8.42 -2.51 -4.33
N GLU A 386 -8.80 -3.39 -5.27
CA GLU A 386 -9.49 -2.98 -6.49
C GLU A 386 -10.92 -2.59 -6.15
N LEU A 387 -11.39 -1.52 -6.72
CA LEU A 387 -12.75 -1.01 -6.59
C LEU A 387 -13.33 -0.74 -7.98
N PHE A 388 -14.50 -1.28 -8.24
CA PHE A 388 -15.21 -1.11 -9.49
C PHE A 388 -16.52 -0.37 -9.19
N SER A 389 -16.50 0.95 -9.34
CA SER A 389 -17.63 1.84 -9.06
C SER A 389 -17.39 3.19 -9.71
N HIS A 390 -18.39 3.65 -10.47
CA HIS A 390 -18.37 4.97 -11.10
C HIS A 390 -18.31 6.08 -10.04
N ASP A 391 -19.14 6.00 -9.01
CA ASP A 391 -19.22 7.03 -7.95
C ASP A 391 -17.92 7.16 -7.18
N VAL A 392 -17.32 6.03 -6.79
CA VAL A 392 -16.01 6.01 -6.09
C VAL A 392 -14.92 6.57 -6.99
N ASN A 393 -14.85 6.13 -8.25
CA ASN A 393 -13.86 6.61 -9.19
C ASN A 393 -14.02 8.11 -9.44
N THR A 394 -15.25 8.60 -9.66
CA THR A 394 -15.54 10.02 -9.85
C THR A 394 -15.09 10.84 -8.65
N ARG A 395 -15.40 10.41 -7.42
CA ARG A 395 -14.98 11.09 -6.20
C ARG A 395 -13.44 11.18 -6.10
N LEU A 396 -12.74 10.08 -6.35
CA LEU A 396 -11.27 10.04 -6.29
C LEU A 396 -10.62 10.81 -7.45
N SER A 397 -11.20 10.76 -8.65
CA SER A 397 -10.74 11.56 -9.80
C SER A 397 -10.89 13.06 -9.54
N ASN A 398 -11.98 13.48 -8.92
CA ASN A 398 -12.18 14.87 -8.50
C ASN A 398 -11.12 15.30 -7.47
N TYR A 399 -10.80 14.45 -6.50
CA TYR A 399 -9.72 14.70 -5.54
C TYR A 399 -8.37 14.87 -6.25
N VAL A 400 -7.99 13.93 -7.14
CA VAL A 400 -6.73 13.99 -7.90
C VAL A 400 -6.69 15.24 -8.79
N ASN A 401 -7.80 15.59 -9.45
CA ASN A 401 -7.88 16.77 -10.31
C ASN A 401 -7.77 18.07 -9.50
N ALA A 402 -8.39 18.17 -8.32
CA ALA A 402 -8.24 19.32 -7.43
C ALA A 402 -6.78 19.49 -6.98
N MET A 403 -6.13 18.40 -6.57
CA MET A 403 -4.70 18.42 -6.24
C MET A 403 -3.83 18.82 -7.44
N SER A 404 -4.20 18.37 -8.65
CA SER A 404 -3.48 18.71 -9.89
C SER A 404 -3.50 20.20 -10.22
N GLN A 405 -4.54 20.95 -9.80
CA GLN A 405 -4.62 22.39 -10.02
C GLN A 405 -3.56 23.18 -9.24
N THR A 406 -3.16 22.67 -8.08
CA THR A 406 -2.10 23.27 -7.25
C THR A 406 -0.69 22.81 -7.64
N ALA A 407 -0.60 21.79 -8.49
CA ALA A 407 0.66 21.16 -8.86
C ALA A 407 1.37 21.88 -10.00
N THR A 408 2.70 21.90 -9.95
CA THR A 408 3.55 22.49 -10.98
C THR A 408 3.89 21.45 -12.06
N PRO A 409 3.63 21.71 -13.35
CA PRO A 409 4.02 20.81 -14.43
C PRO A 409 5.53 20.59 -14.49
N VAL A 410 5.95 19.35 -14.66
CA VAL A 410 7.35 18.99 -14.91
C VAL A 410 7.59 19.00 -16.41
N THR A 411 8.64 19.71 -16.86
CA THR A 411 8.95 19.82 -18.27
C THR A 411 10.30 19.18 -18.61
N LEU A 412 10.49 18.76 -19.86
CA LEU A 412 11.78 18.29 -20.36
C LEU A 412 12.88 19.34 -20.19
N ALA A 413 12.55 20.63 -20.37
CA ALA A 413 13.49 21.72 -20.13
C ALA A 413 13.97 21.73 -18.67
N HIS A 414 13.06 21.55 -17.71
CA HIS A 414 13.42 21.46 -16.29
C HIS A 414 14.40 20.29 -16.03
N ILE A 415 14.19 19.14 -16.64
CA ILE A 415 15.07 17.96 -16.50
C ILE A 415 16.40 18.17 -17.20
N ASN A 416 16.38 18.70 -18.44
CA ASN A 416 17.55 18.83 -19.30
C ASN A 416 18.50 19.98 -18.89
N ASN A 417 18.00 21.04 -18.28
CA ASN A 417 18.79 22.18 -17.85
C ASN A 417 19.55 21.98 -16.53
N ARG A 418 19.40 20.79 -15.88
CA ARG A 418 20.17 20.47 -14.67
C ARG A 418 21.64 20.30 -14.99
N SER A 419 22.49 20.71 -14.06
CA SER A 419 23.96 20.64 -14.22
C SER A 419 24.45 19.19 -14.35
N LEU A 420 25.60 19.00 -14.99
CA LEU A 420 26.21 17.67 -15.19
C LEU A 420 26.42 16.90 -13.87
N PRO A 421 26.93 17.49 -12.77
CA PRO A 421 27.06 16.79 -11.50
C PRO A 421 25.73 16.26 -10.95
N VAL A 422 24.64 17.04 -11.12
CA VAL A 422 23.29 16.63 -10.71
C VAL A 422 22.82 15.44 -11.55
N LYS A 423 23.01 15.45 -12.86
CA LYS A 423 22.68 14.35 -13.75
C LYS A 423 23.46 13.06 -13.43
N LEU A 424 24.75 13.20 -13.11
CA LEU A 424 25.59 12.06 -12.68
C LEU A 424 25.12 11.48 -11.36
N ARG A 425 24.77 12.32 -10.38
CA ARG A 425 24.19 11.90 -9.10
C ARG A 425 22.89 11.12 -9.34
N ASP A 426 22.00 11.62 -10.17
CA ASP A 426 20.70 11.00 -10.46
C ASP A 426 20.88 9.66 -11.19
N ALA A 427 21.85 9.58 -12.12
CA ALA A 427 22.19 8.34 -12.80
C ALA A 427 22.80 7.30 -11.83
N LEU A 428 23.66 7.73 -10.91
CA LEU A 428 24.19 6.86 -9.86
C LEU A 428 23.06 6.37 -8.93
N ALA A 429 22.17 7.25 -8.49
CA ALA A 429 21.02 6.84 -7.67
C ALA A 429 20.14 5.83 -8.43
N TRP A 430 19.93 6.00 -9.73
CA TRP A 430 19.14 5.08 -10.54
C TRP A 430 19.78 3.67 -10.63
N LEU A 431 21.11 3.54 -10.57
CA LEU A 431 21.75 2.22 -10.49
C LEU A 431 21.33 1.41 -9.26
N PHE A 432 20.98 2.09 -8.17
CA PHE A 432 20.50 1.48 -6.93
C PHE A 432 18.98 1.34 -6.86
N SER A 433 18.26 1.70 -7.92
CA SER A 433 16.79 1.63 -7.95
C SER A 433 16.18 0.28 -7.52
N PRO A 434 16.79 -0.90 -7.74
CA PRO A 434 16.23 -2.16 -7.24
C PRO A 434 16.19 -2.29 -5.71
N TYR A 435 16.88 -1.40 -5.00
CA TYR A 435 17.02 -1.43 -3.53
C TYR A 435 16.40 -0.18 -2.84
N LEU A 436 15.91 0.79 -3.62
CA LEU A 436 15.33 2.04 -3.15
C LEU A 436 13.82 1.94 -2.88
#